data_03eb391952343b14e7fe3f98dac9870e
#
_entry.id   03eb391952343b14e7fe3f98dac9870e
#
_cell.length_a   1.000
_cell.length_b   1.000
_cell.length_c   1.000
_cell.angle_alpha   90.00
_cell.angle_beta   90.00
_cell.angle_gamma   90.00
#
_symmetry.space_group_name_H-M   'P 1'
#
loop_
_entity.id
_entity.type
_entity.pdbx_description
1 polymer ?
#
loop_
_entity_poly.entity_id
_entity_poly.type
_entity_poly.pdbx_seq_one_letter_code
_entity_poly.pdbx_strand_id
1 'polypeptide(L)'
;DNVGNLRVIPAINPYASDYELKPNEVFTTPEFIFTFSNNGTGEASRNLHAWARNYQLKDGQGDRMTLLNNWENTYFKFNEELLAELMKEAKHLGVDMFLLDDGWFGNKHPRNSDNAGLGDWEVMRSKLPGGIPALVQSAKKAGVKFGIWIEPEMVNPKSELFEKHPDWAIQLPNRETYYYRNQLVLDLSNPCLLYTSPS
;
A
#
# COMPACT_ATOMS: atom_id res chain seq x y z
N ASP A 1 -12.42 35.73 3.50
CA ASP A 1 -12.26 36.99 2.78
C ASP A 1 -11.88 38.13 3.73
N ASN A 2 -11.65 39.31 3.20
CA ASN A 2 -11.18 40.49 3.97
C ASN A 2 -12.17 40.99 5.06
N VAL A 3 -13.39 40.48 5.05
CA VAL A 3 -14.45 40.81 6.03
C VAL A 3 -14.76 39.67 6.99
N GLY A 4 -13.90 38.65 7.02
CA GLY A 4 -14.01 37.53 7.97
C GLY A 4 -14.94 36.39 7.55
N ASN A 5 -15.44 36.37 6.31
CA ASN A 5 -16.25 35.25 5.83
C ASN A 5 -15.36 34.06 5.46
N LEU A 6 -15.72 32.87 5.94
CA LEU A 6 -15.10 31.62 5.56
C LEU A 6 -15.61 31.18 4.17
N ARG A 7 -14.68 30.84 3.28
CA ARG A 7 -14.98 30.24 1.99
C ARG A 7 -14.28 28.89 1.89
N VAL A 8 -15.04 27.82 1.62
CA VAL A 8 -14.52 26.48 1.37
C VAL A 8 -14.77 26.14 -0.10
N ILE A 9 -13.72 25.75 -0.81
CA ILE A 9 -13.80 25.36 -2.22
C ILE A 9 -13.25 23.95 -2.34
N PRO A 10 -14.13 22.93 -2.45
CA PRO A 10 -13.68 21.59 -2.83
C PRO A 10 -13.32 21.58 -4.31
N ALA A 11 -12.16 21.03 -4.64
CA ALA A 11 -11.69 20.94 -6.02
C ALA A 11 -10.66 19.81 -6.15
N ILE A 12 -10.39 19.41 -7.39
CA ILE A 12 -9.23 18.57 -7.71
C ILE A 12 -7.98 19.42 -7.56
N ASN A 13 -6.90 18.82 -7.04
CA ASN A 13 -5.64 19.52 -6.89
C ASN A 13 -5.09 19.95 -8.26
N PRO A 14 -4.95 21.25 -8.53
CA PRO A 14 -4.47 21.77 -9.82
C PRO A 14 -2.94 21.64 -9.98
N TYR A 15 -2.23 21.17 -8.95
CA TYR A 15 -0.77 21.11 -8.99
C TYR A 15 -0.28 20.08 -10.00
N ALA A 16 0.46 20.57 -11.00
CA ALA A 16 1.11 19.78 -12.04
C ALA A 16 0.19 18.90 -12.91
N SER A 17 -1.11 19.13 -12.91
CA SER A 17 -2.05 18.41 -13.78
C SER A 17 -3.14 19.34 -14.32
N ASP A 18 -3.34 19.27 -15.63
CA ASP A 18 -4.44 19.92 -16.33
C ASP A 18 -5.39 18.81 -16.85
N TYR A 19 -6.68 19.10 -16.83
CA TYR A 19 -7.68 18.25 -17.45
C TYR A 19 -8.36 19.01 -18.59
N GLU A 20 -8.24 18.50 -19.82
CA GLU A 20 -8.90 19.05 -20.98
C GLU A 20 -10.28 18.42 -21.15
N LEU A 21 -11.34 19.16 -20.86
CA LEU A 21 -12.71 18.73 -21.09
C LEU A 21 -13.11 19.02 -22.56
N LYS A 22 -13.31 17.96 -23.35
CA LYS A 22 -13.71 18.09 -24.76
C LYS A 22 -15.18 18.43 -24.91
N PRO A 23 -15.59 19.02 -26.06
CA PRO A 23 -17.01 19.27 -26.34
C PRO A 23 -17.86 18.01 -26.18
N ASN A 24 -18.98 18.12 -25.47
CA ASN A 24 -19.90 17.03 -25.12
C ASN A 24 -19.37 15.96 -24.15
N GLU A 25 -18.19 16.15 -23.59
CA GLU A 25 -17.66 15.30 -22.52
C GLU A 25 -18.21 15.75 -21.17
N VAL A 26 -18.41 14.81 -20.25
CA VAL A 26 -18.82 15.07 -18.88
C VAL A 26 -17.71 14.63 -17.94
N PHE A 27 -17.23 15.54 -17.13
CA PHE A 27 -16.32 15.23 -16.05
C PHE A 27 -17.07 15.12 -14.73
N THR A 28 -17.00 13.95 -14.09
CA THR A 28 -17.59 13.72 -12.76
C THR A 28 -16.50 13.92 -11.71
N THR A 29 -16.70 14.89 -10.83
CA THR A 29 -15.78 15.12 -9.71
C THR A 29 -15.90 14.00 -8.68
N PRO A 30 -14.83 13.70 -7.93
CA PRO A 30 -14.95 12.89 -6.73
C PRO A 30 -15.95 13.50 -5.74
N GLU A 31 -16.55 12.65 -4.92
CA GLU A 31 -17.41 13.10 -3.83
C GLU A 31 -16.60 13.89 -2.81
N PHE A 32 -17.18 14.98 -2.32
CA PHE A 32 -16.60 15.79 -1.26
C PHE A 32 -17.48 15.72 -0.02
N ILE A 33 -16.88 15.36 1.11
CA ILE A 33 -17.58 15.19 2.38
C ILE A 33 -17.08 16.22 3.37
N PHE A 34 -18.00 16.89 4.01
CA PHE A 34 -17.68 17.84 5.07
C PHE A 34 -18.66 17.71 6.24
N THR A 35 -18.23 18.17 7.38
CA THR A 35 -19.04 18.28 8.59
C THR A 35 -18.75 19.60 9.28
N PHE A 36 -19.65 19.99 10.15
CA PHE A 36 -19.44 21.09 11.06
C PHE A 36 -20.00 20.75 12.45
N SER A 37 -19.53 21.44 13.46
CA SER A 37 -19.94 21.23 14.85
C SER A 37 -19.89 22.55 15.61
N ASN A 38 -20.86 22.76 16.47
CA ASN A 38 -20.84 23.86 17.46
C ASN A 38 -20.20 23.44 18.79
N ASN A 39 -19.78 22.15 18.94
CA ASN A 39 -19.14 21.60 20.13
C ASN A 39 -17.65 21.27 19.91
N GLY A 40 -17.01 22.01 19.00
CA GLY A 40 -15.58 21.91 18.73
C GLY A 40 -15.17 20.81 17.76
N THR A 41 -13.88 20.73 17.50
CA THR A 41 -13.28 19.83 16.48
C THR A 41 -13.40 18.36 16.82
N GLY A 42 -13.49 18.00 18.12
CA GLY A 42 -13.65 16.62 18.57
C GLY A 42 -14.98 16.01 18.12
N GLU A 43 -16.06 16.80 18.11
CA GLU A 43 -17.35 16.33 17.56
C GLU A 43 -17.29 16.23 16.05
N ALA A 44 -16.72 17.19 15.35
CA ALA A 44 -16.52 17.14 13.92
C ALA A 44 -15.74 15.88 13.50
N SER A 45 -14.67 15.53 14.21
CA SER A 45 -13.94 14.28 13.99
C SER A 45 -14.82 13.04 14.19
N ARG A 46 -15.59 12.98 15.28
CA ARG A 46 -16.49 11.86 15.55
C ARG A 46 -17.56 11.70 14.47
N ASN A 47 -18.09 12.80 13.93
CA ASN A 47 -19.04 12.76 12.81
C ASN A 47 -18.43 12.11 11.57
N LEU A 48 -17.20 12.49 11.21
CA LEU A 48 -16.47 11.86 10.07
C LEU A 48 -16.15 10.38 10.36
N HIS A 49 -15.76 10.04 11.59
CA HIS A 49 -15.56 8.64 11.98
C HIS A 49 -16.85 7.81 11.88
N ALA A 50 -17.97 8.36 12.30
CA ALA A 50 -19.26 7.70 12.21
C ALA A 50 -19.67 7.50 10.73
N TRP A 51 -19.46 8.53 9.90
CA TRP A 51 -19.68 8.42 8.47
C TRP A 51 -18.81 7.33 7.84
N ALA A 52 -17.50 7.31 8.13
CA ALA A 52 -16.59 6.32 7.60
C ALA A 52 -17.01 4.89 7.98
N ARG A 53 -17.36 4.66 9.26
CA ARG A 53 -17.82 3.35 9.74
C ARG A 53 -19.11 2.89 9.08
N ASN A 54 -20.04 3.81 8.84
CA ASN A 54 -21.36 3.45 8.32
C ASN A 54 -21.42 3.30 6.79
N TYR A 55 -20.57 4.00 6.04
CA TYR A 55 -20.72 4.14 4.60
C TYR A 55 -19.48 3.83 3.77
N GLN A 56 -18.28 3.86 4.35
CA GLN A 56 -17.04 3.67 3.60
C GLN A 56 -16.30 2.37 3.91
N LEU A 57 -16.24 2.00 5.18
CA LEU A 57 -15.46 0.83 5.59
C LEU A 57 -16.29 -0.45 5.42
N LYS A 58 -15.72 -1.44 4.74
CA LYS A 58 -16.26 -2.79 4.76
C LYS A 58 -16.27 -3.29 6.21
N ASP A 59 -17.42 -3.79 6.67
CA ASP A 59 -17.62 -4.22 8.06
C ASP A 59 -17.20 -3.14 9.08
N GLY A 60 -17.61 -1.89 8.83
CA GLY A 60 -17.16 -0.73 9.58
C GLY A 60 -17.55 -0.72 11.07
N GLN A 61 -18.55 -1.53 11.47
CA GLN A 61 -18.99 -1.72 12.85
C GLN A 61 -18.34 -2.94 13.52
N GLY A 62 -17.62 -3.78 12.75
CA GLY A 62 -16.90 -4.94 13.27
C GLY A 62 -15.63 -4.55 14.03
N ASP A 63 -15.17 -5.49 14.86
CA ASP A 63 -13.91 -5.35 15.60
C ASP A 63 -12.72 -5.27 14.64
N ARG A 64 -11.73 -4.48 15.00
CA ARG A 64 -10.46 -4.40 14.30
C ARG A 64 -9.45 -5.32 14.97
N MET A 65 -8.78 -6.11 14.12
CA MET A 65 -7.72 -7.00 14.59
C MET A 65 -6.51 -6.20 15.04
N THR A 66 -5.90 -6.65 16.13
CA THR A 66 -4.54 -6.22 16.49
C THR A 66 -3.55 -6.87 15.54
N LEU A 67 -2.52 -6.11 15.12
CA LEU A 67 -1.57 -6.55 14.10
C LEU A 67 -0.14 -6.35 14.59
N LEU A 68 0.71 -7.37 14.39
CA LEU A 68 2.15 -7.29 14.55
C LEU A 68 2.79 -7.36 13.16
N ASN A 69 3.51 -6.31 12.79
CA ASN A 69 4.32 -6.23 11.58
C ASN A 69 5.79 -6.52 11.95
N ASN A 70 6.49 -7.32 11.16
CA ASN A 70 7.88 -7.70 11.46
C ASN A 70 8.91 -6.60 11.12
N TRP A 71 8.54 -5.54 10.38
CA TRP A 71 9.50 -4.59 9.80
C TRP A 71 10.48 -4.03 10.83
N GLU A 72 10.02 -3.38 11.89
CA GLU A 72 10.88 -2.75 12.89
C GLU A 72 11.76 -3.74 13.67
N ASN A 73 11.39 -5.03 13.69
CA ASN A 73 12.18 -6.06 14.33
C ASN A 73 13.28 -6.62 13.41
N THR A 74 12.96 -6.88 12.14
CA THR A 74 13.85 -7.66 11.28
C THR A 74 14.37 -6.91 10.07
N TYR A 75 13.68 -5.86 9.64
CA TYR A 75 13.88 -5.25 8.32
C TYR A 75 13.96 -6.35 7.24
N PHE A 76 14.96 -6.33 6.39
CA PHE A 76 15.21 -7.34 5.36
C PHE A 76 15.86 -8.65 5.88
N LYS A 77 16.22 -8.73 7.17
CA LYS A 77 16.98 -9.85 7.75
C LYS A 77 16.08 -10.85 8.45
N PHE A 78 15.43 -11.69 7.69
CA PHE A 78 14.59 -12.77 8.21
C PHE A 78 14.72 -14.04 7.36
N ASN A 79 14.25 -15.14 7.91
CA ASN A 79 14.06 -16.43 7.26
C ASN A 79 12.74 -17.06 7.74
N GLU A 80 12.42 -18.22 7.21
CA GLU A 80 11.15 -18.91 7.50
C GLU A 80 11.03 -19.33 9.00
N GLU A 81 12.12 -19.76 9.60
CA GLU A 81 12.15 -20.19 11.02
C GLU A 81 11.90 -18.99 11.96
N LEU A 82 12.60 -17.89 11.72
CA LEU A 82 12.43 -16.66 12.52
C LEU A 82 10.99 -16.12 12.44
N LEU A 83 10.42 -16.10 11.23
CA LEU A 83 9.03 -15.66 11.05
C LEU A 83 8.04 -16.57 11.78
N ALA A 84 8.26 -17.89 11.73
CA ALA A 84 7.42 -18.84 12.46
C ALA A 84 7.50 -18.64 13.98
N GLU A 85 8.66 -18.29 14.51
CA GLU A 85 8.83 -17.98 15.94
C GLU A 85 8.12 -16.68 16.30
N LEU A 86 8.30 -15.60 15.50
CA LEU A 86 7.60 -14.34 15.72
C LEU A 86 6.07 -14.49 15.70
N MET A 87 5.52 -15.39 14.87
CA MET A 87 4.09 -15.68 14.85
C MET A 87 3.61 -16.31 16.18
N LYS A 88 4.40 -17.19 16.79
CA LYS A 88 4.09 -17.77 18.10
C LYS A 88 4.13 -16.70 19.19
N GLU A 89 5.16 -15.87 19.19
CA GLU A 89 5.28 -14.76 20.15
C GLU A 89 4.14 -13.74 19.98
N ALA A 90 3.75 -13.41 18.74
CA ALA A 90 2.58 -12.57 18.47
C ALA A 90 1.31 -13.13 19.14
N LYS A 91 1.08 -14.44 19.01
CA LYS A 91 -0.06 -15.10 19.67
C LYS A 91 0.04 -15.06 21.20
N HIS A 92 1.23 -15.30 21.74
CA HIS A 92 1.47 -15.21 23.18
C HIS A 92 1.15 -13.81 23.75
N LEU A 93 1.43 -12.77 22.96
CA LEU A 93 1.08 -11.38 23.28
C LEU A 93 -0.40 -11.03 23.04
N GLY A 94 -1.20 -11.97 22.54
CA GLY A 94 -2.62 -11.73 22.27
C GLY A 94 -2.91 -11.02 20.95
N VAL A 95 -1.96 -10.98 20.02
CA VAL A 95 -2.12 -10.37 18.69
C VAL A 95 -2.94 -11.29 17.78
N ASP A 96 -3.82 -10.70 16.96
CA ASP A 96 -4.73 -11.45 16.08
C ASP A 96 -4.12 -11.78 14.72
N MET A 97 -3.23 -10.92 14.21
CA MET A 97 -2.65 -11.01 12.87
C MET A 97 -1.16 -10.73 12.87
N PHE A 98 -0.40 -11.56 12.16
CA PHE A 98 0.99 -11.30 11.80
C PHE A 98 1.07 -10.85 10.34
N LEU A 99 1.72 -9.71 10.09
CA LEU A 99 1.93 -9.17 8.75
C LEU A 99 3.42 -9.27 8.38
N LEU A 100 3.70 -10.03 7.30
CA LEU A 100 5.02 -10.06 6.67
C LEU A 100 5.20 -8.81 5.81
N ASP A 101 6.18 -8.00 6.18
CA ASP A 101 6.53 -6.78 5.46
C ASP A 101 7.53 -7.02 4.32
N ASP A 102 8.14 -5.97 3.81
CA ASP A 102 9.07 -5.95 2.68
C ASP A 102 10.22 -6.96 2.79
N GLY A 103 10.74 -7.40 1.65
CA GLY A 103 11.93 -8.26 1.57
C GLY A 103 11.66 -9.75 1.40
N TRP A 104 10.41 -10.17 1.16
CA TRP A 104 10.02 -11.56 0.96
C TRP A 104 10.15 -12.06 -0.50
N PHE A 105 10.44 -11.16 -1.45
CA PHE A 105 10.33 -11.39 -2.89
C PHE A 105 11.64 -11.09 -3.65
N GLY A 106 11.64 -11.43 -4.95
CA GLY A 106 12.75 -11.21 -5.87
C GLY A 106 13.79 -12.33 -5.83
N ASN A 107 13.93 -13.07 -6.93
CA ASN A 107 14.93 -14.14 -7.05
C ASN A 107 16.16 -13.69 -7.83
N LYS A 108 16.00 -13.15 -9.05
CA LYS A 108 17.11 -12.62 -9.85
C LYS A 108 17.70 -11.36 -9.22
N HIS A 109 16.84 -10.49 -8.73
CA HIS A 109 17.18 -9.26 -8.03
C HIS A 109 16.63 -9.29 -6.61
N PRO A 110 17.36 -9.93 -5.65
CA PRO A 110 16.84 -10.14 -4.30
C PRO A 110 16.51 -8.86 -3.57
N ARG A 111 15.31 -8.77 -3.01
CA ARG A 111 14.86 -7.65 -2.18
C ARG A 111 15.51 -7.68 -0.79
N ASN A 112 16.80 -7.39 -0.73
CA ASN A 112 17.58 -7.29 0.52
C ASN A 112 17.85 -5.84 0.95
N SER A 113 17.35 -4.89 0.18
CA SER A 113 17.41 -3.45 0.43
C SER A 113 16.43 -2.74 -0.52
N ASP A 114 16.27 -1.42 -0.37
CA ASP A 114 15.45 -0.58 -1.26
C ASP A 114 15.98 -0.47 -2.70
N ASN A 115 17.15 -1.03 -2.99
CA ASN A 115 17.86 -0.80 -4.25
C ASN A 115 17.48 -1.78 -5.36
N ALA A 116 16.74 -2.84 -5.07
CA ALA A 116 16.44 -3.89 -6.05
C ALA A 116 15.16 -4.66 -5.70
N GLY A 117 14.61 -5.35 -6.68
CA GLY A 117 13.61 -6.39 -6.54
C GLY A 117 12.16 -5.91 -6.48
N LEU A 118 11.89 -4.61 -6.24
CA LEU A 118 10.51 -4.13 -6.20
C LEU A 118 9.88 -4.23 -7.58
N GLY A 119 8.72 -4.88 -7.65
CA GLY A 119 8.05 -5.26 -8.88
C GLY A 119 8.09 -6.77 -9.16
N ASP A 120 9.05 -7.49 -8.59
CA ASP A 120 9.25 -8.93 -8.78
C ASP A 120 8.56 -9.72 -7.66
N TRP A 121 7.24 -9.83 -7.70
CA TRP A 121 6.42 -10.41 -6.63
C TRP A 121 6.51 -11.94 -6.52
N GLU A 122 7.67 -12.50 -6.84
CA GLU A 122 7.97 -13.90 -6.64
C GLU A 122 8.71 -14.14 -5.33
N VAL A 123 8.27 -15.15 -4.58
CA VAL A 123 8.87 -15.48 -3.28
C VAL A 123 10.37 -15.74 -3.41
N MET A 124 11.17 -15.07 -2.59
CA MET A 124 12.60 -15.29 -2.49
C MET A 124 12.89 -16.65 -1.83
N ARG A 125 13.14 -17.66 -2.65
CA ARG A 125 13.32 -19.06 -2.19
C ARG A 125 14.52 -19.27 -1.28
N SER A 126 15.53 -18.42 -1.36
CA SER A 126 16.68 -18.48 -0.46
C SER A 126 16.36 -18.11 1.00
N LYS A 127 15.35 -17.24 1.22
CA LYS A 127 14.87 -16.88 2.56
C LYS A 127 13.70 -17.76 3.01
N LEU A 128 12.82 -18.09 2.08
CA LEU A 128 11.53 -18.73 2.32
C LEU A 128 11.40 -19.98 1.43
N PRO A 129 12.13 -21.05 1.73
CA PRO A 129 12.16 -22.26 0.90
C PRO A 129 10.79 -22.94 0.77
N GLY A 130 9.97 -22.92 1.83
CA GLY A 130 8.60 -23.43 1.83
C GLY A 130 7.59 -22.49 1.20
N GLY A 131 7.99 -21.23 0.94
CA GLY A 131 7.16 -20.19 0.33
C GLY A 131 6.02 -19.69 1.22
N ILE A 132 5.14 -18.90 0.64
CA ILE A 132 3.97 -18.33 1.35
C ILE A 132 3.07 -19.43 1.96
N PRO A 133 2.81 -20.58 1.30
CA PRO A 133 2.01 -21.64 1.92
C PRO A 133 2.56 -22.15 3.25
N ALA A 134 3.88 -22.27 3.40
CA ALA A 134 4.51 -22.69 4.67
C ALA A 134 4.30 -21.65 5.78
N LEU A 135 4.42 -20.35 5.45
CA LEU A 135 4.16 -19.26 6.39
C LEU A 135 2.68 -19.21 6.82
N VAL A 136 1.75 -19.40 5.89
CA VAL A 136 0.31 -19.49 6.20
C VAL A 136 0.04 -20.68 7.14
N GLN A 137 0.70 -21.82 6.94
CA GLN A 137 0.57 -22.96 7.84
C GLN A 137 1.15 -22.67 9.23
N SER A 138 2.30 -21.99 9.29
CA SER A 138 2.93 -21.57 10.55
C SER A 138 2.02 -20.60 11.33
N ALA A 139 1.42 -19.63 10.65
CA ALA A 139 0.45 -18.72 11.25
C ALA A 139 -0.79 -19.47 11.80
N LYS A 140 -1.34 -20.39 11.02
CA LYS A 140 -2.45 -21.26 11.48
C LYS A 140 -2.09 -22.08 12.70
N LYS A 141 -0.90 -22.70 12.73
CA LYS A 141 -0.40 -23.45 13.90
C LYS A 141 -0.21 -22.56 15.12
N ALA A 142 0.28 -21.33 14.93
CA ALA A 142 0.41 -20.34 15.99
C ALA A 142 -0.93 -19.79 16.48
N GLY A 143 -1.99 -19.87 15.66
CA GLY A 143 -3.32 -19.31 15.97
C GLY A 143 -3.45 -17.83 15.71
N VAL A 144 -2.69 -17.29 14.74
CA VAL A 144 -2.80 -15.92 14.23
C VAL A 144 -3.20 -15.94 12.76
N LYS A 145 -3.81 -14.84 12.27
CA LYS A 145 -4.01 -14.65 10.84
C LYS A 145 -2.69 -14.21 10.19
N PHE A 146 -2.56 -14.48 8.89
CA PHE A 146 -1.40 -14.07 8.08
C PHE A 146 -1.79 -12.95 7.14
N GLY A 147 -0.99 -11.90 7.11
CA GLY A 147 -1.03 -10.83 6.13
C GLY A 147 0.32 -10.69 5.42
N ILE A 148 0.31 -10.07 4.25
CA ILE A 148 1.51 -9.81 3.45
C ILE A 148 1.47 -8.40 2.90
N TRP A 149 2.63 -7.73 2.94
CA TRP A 149 2.80 -6.40 2.36
C TRP A 149 3.12 -6.48 0.87
N ILE A 150 2.51 -5.60 0.09
CA ILE A 150 2.83 -5.35 -1.32
C ILE A 150 2.81 -3.85 -1.61
N GLU A 151 3.63 -3.39 -2.56
CA GLU A 151 3.72 -2.02 -3.06
C GLU A 151 3.61 -2.03 -4.60
N PRO A 152 2.40 -2.29 -5.13
CA PRO A 152 2.21 -2.58 -6.56
C PRO A 152 2.38 -1.37 -7.47
N GLU A 153 2.36 -0.16 -6.93
CA GLU A 153 2.49 1.10 -7.65
C GLU A 153 3.94 1.51 -7.93
N MET A 154 4.91 0.79 -7.39
CA MET A 154 6.33 1.16 -7.49
C MET A 154 7.17 0.02 -8.10
N VAL A 155 8.28 0.40 -8.73
CA VAL A 155 9.24 -0.54 -9.33
C VAL A 155 10.67 -0.06 -9.12
N ASN A 156 11.60 -0.98 -8.86
CA ASN A 156 13.02 -0.66 -8.94
C ASN A 156 13.52 -0.79 -10.40
N PRO A 157 14.42 0.09 -10.85
CA PRO A 157 15.13 -0.15 -12.12
C PRO A 157 15.89 -1.48 -12.14
N LYS A 158 16.33 -1.95 -10.98
CA LYS A 158 16.94 -3.26 -10.80
C LYS A 158 15.88 -4.28 -10.39
N SER A 159 15.02 -4.65 -11.35
CA SER A 159 13.99 -5.68 -11.25
C SER A 159 13.78 -6.35 -12.59
N GLU A 160 13.28 -7.57 -12.62
CA GLU A 160 12.90 -8.27 -13.87
C GLU A 160 11.71 -7.58 -14.54
N LEU A 161 10.79 -7.01 -13.76
CA LEU A 161 9.67 -6.25 -14.29
C LEU A 161 10.16 -5.05 -15.10
N PHE A 162 11.05 -4.25 -14.55
CA PHE A 162 11.58 -3.07 -15.28
C PHE A 162 12.47 -3.44 -16.45
N GLU A 163 13.24 -4.53 -16.36
CA GLU A 163 14.02 -5.05 -17.50
C GLU A 163 13.13 -5.42 -18.69
N LYS A 164 11.96 -5.97 -18.43
CA LYS A 164 11.00 -6.39 -19.47
C LYS A 164 10.13 -5.24 -19.97
N HIS A 165 9.78 -4.34 -19.09
CA HIS A 165 8.79 -3.28 -19.33
C HIS A 165 9.22 -1.93 -18.75
N PRO A 166 10.32 -1.33 -19.21
CA PRO A 166 10.76 -0.03 -18.75
C PRO A 166 9.76 1.09 -19.11
N ASP A 167 8.96 0.88 -20.15
CA ASP A 167 7.89 1.73 -20.63
C ASP A 167 6.65 1.78 -19.72
N TRP A 168 6.58 0.90 -18.72
CA TRP A 168 5.47 0.91 -17.73
C TRP A 168 5.69 1.91 -16.58
N ALA A 169 6.89 2.44 -16.43
CA ALA A 169 7.14 3.51 -15.48
C ALA A 169 6.67 4.86 -16.03
N ILE A 170 6.06 5.68 -15.18
CA ILE A 170 5.63 7.02 -15.56
C ILE A 170 6.86 7.86 -15.90
N GLN A 171 6.92 8.34 -17.15
CA GLN A 171 7.96 9.23 -17.64
C GLN A 171 7.31 10.39 -18.40
N LEU A 172 7.72 11.61 -18.09
CA LEU A 172 7.23 12.80 -18.78
C LEU A 172 8.28 13.26 -19.78
N PRO A 173 7.88 13.62 -21.02
CA PRO A 173 8.79 14.19 -22.00
C PRO A 173 9.49 15.43 -21.45
N ASN A 174 10.80 15.56 -21.70
CA ASN A 174 11.61 16.71 -21.31
C ASN A 174 11.70 16.96 -19.79
N ARG A 175 11.43 15.96 -18.96
CA ARG A 175 11.68 16.01 -17.53
C ARG A 175 12.67 14.92 -17.13
N GLU A 176 13.48 15.23 -16.11
CA GLU A 176 14.35 14.24 -15.50
C GLU A 176 13.51 13.14 -14.81
N THR A 177 14.01 11.92 -14.86
CA THR A 177 13.39 10.81 -14.14
C THR A 177 13.54 11.02 -12.64
N TYR A 178 12.41 11.07 -11.93
CA TYR A 178 12.39 11.24 -10.49
C TYR A 178 12.37 9.90 -9.77
N TYR A 179 13.30 9.71 -8.87
CA TYR A 179 13.39 8.53 -8.02
C TYR A 179 13.05 8.89 -6.58
N TYR A 180 12.26 8.04 -5.94
CA TYR A 180 12.06 8.06 -4.51
C TYR A 180 12.47 6.71 -3.93
N ARG A 181 13.39 6.68 -2.96
CA ARG A 181 13.97 5.44 -2.41
C ARG A 181 14.51 4.48 -3.50
N ASN A 182 15.12 5.00 -4.57
CA ASN A 182 15.58 4.26 -5.75
C ASN A 182 14.45 3.54 -6.51
N GLN A 183 13.24 4.04 -6.42
CA GLN A 183 12.04 3.46 -7.03
C GLN A 183 11.42 4.46 -8.02
N LEU A 184 10.73 3.91 -9.02
CA LEU A 184 9.92 4.63 -10.00
C LEU A 184 8.45 4.30 -9.79
N VAL A 185 7.59 5.22 -10.17
CA VAL A 185 6.13 5.02 -10.14
C VAL A 185 5.68 4.34 -11.42
N LEU A 186 4.88 3.29 -11.30
CA LEU A 186 4.27 2.58 -12.42
C LEU A 186 2.99 3.28 -12.90
N ASP A 187 2.74 3.22 -14.20
CA ASP A 187 1.50 3.72 -14.80
C ASP A 187 0.34 2.75 -14.58
N LEU A 188 -0.37 2.91 -13.47
CA LEU A 188 -1.52 2.08 -13.12
C LEU A 188 -2.73 2.26 -14.07
N SER A 189 -2.68 3.18 -15.04
CA SER A 189 -3.67 3.24 -16.11
C SER A 189 -3.44 2.19 -17.21
N ASN A 190 -2.27 1.54 -17.21
CA ASN A 190 -1.93 0.48 -18.15
C ASN A 190 -2.65 -0.84 -17.77
N PRO A 191 -3.59 -1.34 -18.59
CA PRO A 191 -4.31 -2.57 -18.26
C PRO A 191 -3.42 -3.82 -18.15
N CYS A 192 -2.30 -3.86 -18.89
CA CYS A 192 -1.36 -4.98 -18.82
C CYS A 192 -0.70 -5.05 -17.44
N LEU A 193 -0.35 -3.90 -16.86
CA LEU A 193 0.21 -3.84 -15.52
C LEU A 193 -0.79 -4.32 -14.46
N LEU A 194 -2.04 -3.89 -14.55
CA LEU A 194 -3.09 -4.31 -13.62
C LEU A 194 -3.37 -5.82 -13.70
N TYR A 195 -3.30 -6.41 -14.89
CA TYR A 195 -3.49 -7.83 -15.08
C TYR A 195 -2.35 -8.68 -14.48
N THR A 196 -1.12 -8.18 -14.51
CA THR A 196 0.06 -8.89 -13.98
C THR A 196 0.31 -8.64 -12.50
N SER A 197 -0.39 -7.68 -11.91
CA SER A 197 -0.34 -7.42 -10.47
C SER A 197 -0.94 -8.60 -9.69
N PRO A 198 -0.37 -9.00 -8.54
CA PRO A 198 -0.87 -10.10 -7.72
C PRO A 198 -2.14 -9.75 -6.91
N SER A 199 -2.94 -8.82 -7.39
CA SER A 199 -4.19 -8.38 -6.76
C SER A 199 -5.32 -9.40 -6.83
#